data_c36c8e56c4cc1fd8117bdcbc199cbf0f
#
_entry.id   c36c8e56c4cc1fd8117bdcbc199cbf0f
#
_cell.length_a   1.000
_cell.length_b   1.000
_cell.length_c   1.000
_cell.angle_alpha   90.00
_cell.angle_beta   90.00
_cell.angle_gamma   90.00
#
_symmetry.space_group_name_H-M   'P 1'
#
loop_
_entity.id
_entity.type
_entity.pdbx_description
1 polymer ?
#
loop_
_entity_poly.entity_id
_entity_poly.type
_entity_poly.pdbx_seq_one_letter_code
_entity_poly.pdbx_strand_id
1 'polypeptide(L)'
;KNDKYKQVEEFLRLLVPTLNAAIEAGQISKPSKDKPLSIVDLGCGHAYLTFAAHQYLRSIGMSVHVTGIDVRPASRDRNNEIAAKLGITDTITFKAEEIASTTANRSDVAIALHACDTATDDAIAWAVNGGAKLLLIAPCCHHDIQKQMEQSPEPWGAITKFGVMKERMGDLLTDALRAQILRIVGYRVEIIEFIGGEH
;
A
#
# COMPACT_ATOMS: atom_id res chain seq x y z
N LYS A 1 19.60 -10.67 0.45
CA LYS A 1 18.96 -10.91 -0.89
C LYS A 1 17.72 -11.80 -0.78
N ASN A 2 17.70 -12.81 0.10
CA ASN A 2 16.57 -13.75 0.28
C ASN A 2 15.29 -13.05 0.77
N ASP A 3 15.41 -12.06 1.65
CA ASP A 3 14.27 -11.41 2.30
C ASP A 3 13.41 -10.61 1.31
N LYS A 4 14.05 -9.94 0.32
CA LYS A 4 13.32 -9.23 -0.73
C LYS A 4 12.53 -10.15 -1.65
N TYR A 5 13.03 -11.36 -1.93
CA TYR A 5 12.29 -12.34 -2.71
C TYR A 5 11.08 -12.86 -1.95
N LYS A 6 11.24 -13.16 -0.66
CA LYS A 6 10.12 -13.55 0.22
C LYS A 6 9.05 -12.45 0.27
N GLN A 7 9.46 -11.17 0.39
CA GLN A 7 8.51 -10.04 0.38
C GLN A 7 7.72 -9.96 -0.93
N VAL A 8 8.39 -10.14 -2.08
CA VAL A 8 7.72 -10.15 -3.39
C VAL A 8 6.74 -11.33 -3.49
N GLU A 9 7.16 -12.52 -3.07
CA GLU A 9 6.34 -13.73 -3.12
C GLU A 9 5.08 -13.58 -2.26
N GLU A 10 5.22 -13.16 -1.00
CA GLU A 10 4.10 -12.92 -0.10
C GLU A 10 3.18 -11.81 -0.59
N PHE A 11 3.74 -10.74 -1.13
CA PHE A 11 2.95 -9.66 -1.72
C PHE A 11 2.09 -10.15 -2.89
N LEU A 12 2.68 -10.89 -3.82
CA LEU A 12 1.94 -11.44 -4.97
C LEU A 12 0.92 -12.49 -4.54
N ARG A 13 1.24 -13.28 -3.50
CA ARG A 13 0.33 -14.28 -2.91
C ARG A 13 -0.94 -13.63 -2.33
N LEU A 14 -0.85 -12.39 -1.86
CA LEU A 14 -1.99 -11.63 -1.38
C LEU A 14 -2.71 -10.86 -2.51
N LEU A 15 -1.93 -10.17 -3.34
CA LEU A 15 -2.48 -9.32 -4.41
C LEU A 15 -3.31 -10.12 -5.40
N VAL A 16 -2.76 -11.22 -5.92
CA VAL A 16 -3.35 -11.90 -7.08
C VAL A 16 -4.70 -12.58 -6.76
N PRO A 17 -4.84 -13.38 -5.70
CA PRO A 17 -6.13 -13.96 -5.36
C PRO A 17 -7.19 -12.91 -5.01
N THR A 18 -6.81 -11.86 -4.27
CA THR A 18 -7.73 -10.79 -3.88
C THR A 18 -8.21 -10.00 -5.10
N LEU A 19 -7.30 -9.70 -6.03
CA LEU A 19 -7.63 -9.05 -7.30
C LEU A 19 -8.58 -9.91 -8.15
N ASN A 20 -8.29 -11.20 -8.29
CA ASN A 20 -9.14 -12.11 -9.05
C ASN A 20 -10.54 -12.20 -8.43
N ALA A 21 -10.64 -12.31 -7.11
CA ALA A 21 -11.92 -12.32 -6.41
C ALA A 21 -12.71 -11.01 -6.63
N ALA A 22 -12.04 -9.84 -6.64
CA ALA A 22 -12.68 -8.57 -6.92
C ALA A 22 -13.18 -8.45 -8.38
N ILE A 23 -12.44 -9.03 -9.32
CA ILE A 23 -12.84 -9.09 -10.74
C ILE A 23 -14.04 -10.05 -10.90
N GLU A 24 -13.99 -11.24 -10.31
CA GLU A 24 -15.08 -12.22 -10.36
C GLU A 24 -16.37 -11.71 -9.72
N ALA A 25 -16.25 -10.96 -8.63
CA ALA A 25 -17.37 -10.29 -7.97
C ALA A 25 -17.89 -9.04 -8.74
N GLY A 26 -17.28 -8.66 -9.86
CA GLY A 26 -17.67 -7.50 -10.65
C GLY A 26 -17.34 -6.14 -10.01
N GLN A 27 -16.55 -6.12 -8.94
CA GLN A 27 -16.10 -4.88 -8.29
C GLN A 27 -15.05 -4.14 -9.12
N ILE A 28 -14.18 -4.90 -9.77
CA ILE A 28 -13.20 -4.41 -10.75
C ILE A 28 -13.58 -4.98 -12.12
N SER A 29 -13.66 -4.13 -13.14
CA SER A 29 -13.92 -4.59 -14.50
C SER A 29 -12.79 -5.47 -14.99
N LYS A 30 -13.10 -6.55 -15.73
CA LYS A 30 -12.07 -7.40 -16.33
C LYS A 30 -11.11 -6.56 -17.18
N PRO A 31 -9.81 -6.56 -16.88
CA PRO A 31 -8.84 -5.74 -17.61
C PRO A 31 -8.75 -6.11 -19.09
N SER A 32 -8.65 -5.10 -19.94
CA SER A 32 -8.48 -5.23 -21.40
C SER A 32 -7.42 -4.25 -21.90
N LYS A 33 -7.05 -4.34 -23.18
CA LYS A 33 -6.09 -3.39 -23.78
C LYS A 33 -6.64 -1.95 -23.77
N ASP A 34 -7.94 -1.78 -23.97
CA ASP A 34 -8.58 -0.46 -24.00
C ASP A 34 -8.90 0.07 -22.59
N LYS A 35 -9.01 -0.84 -21.62
CA LYS A 35 -9.25 -0.53 -20.20
C LYS A 35 -8.33 -1.39 -19.33
N PRO A 36 -7.04 -1.04 -19.24
CA PRO A 36 -6.11 -1.76 -18.39
C PRO A 36 -6.46 -1.58 -16.91
N LEU A 37 -6.09 -2.56 -16.08
CA LEU A 37 -6.13 -2.44 -14.63
C LEU A 37 -5.24 -1.26 -14.19
N SER A 38 -5.80 -0.32 -13.48
CA SER A 38 -5.06 0.82 -12.94
C SER A 38 -4.60 0.53 -11.52
N ILE A 39 -3.29 0.61 -11.28
CA ILE A 39 -2.67 0.45 -9.96
C ILE A 39 -1.87 1.70 -9.63
N VAL A 40 -2.03 2.22 -8.41
CA VAL A 40 -1.18 3.27 -7.86
C VAL A 40 -0.46 2.76 -6.62
N ASP A 41 0.86 2.92 -6.57
CA ASP A 41 1.71 2.59 -5.42
C ASP A 41 2.17 3.89 -4.76
N LEU A 42 1.64 4.16 -3.58
CA LEU A 42 1.82 5.38 -2.80
C LEU A 42 2.96 5.19 -1.80
N GLY A 43 4.05 5.94 -1.96
CA GLY A 43 5.29 5.74 -1.21
C GLY A 43 6.16 4.61 -1.77
N CYS A 44 6.19 4.44 -3.09
CA CYS A 44 6.81 3.29 -3.76
C CYS A 44 8.32 3.12 -3.53
N GLY A 45 9.03 4.15 -3.11
CA GLY A 45 10.45 4.11 -2.82
C GLY A 45 11.31 3.55 -3.97
N HIS A 46 11.99 2.45 -3.71
CA HIS A 46 12.78 1.74 -4.73
C HIS A 46 11.94 0.92 -5.72
N ALA A 47 10.65 0.86 -5.53
CA ALA A 47 9.64 0.29 -6.41
C ALA A 47 9.83 -1.20 -6.79
N TYR A 48 10.56 -2.00 -6.00
CA TYR A 48 10.79 -3.40 -6.35
C TYR A 48 9.48 -4.22 -6.31
N LEU A 49 8.57 -3.93 -5.39
CA LEU A 49 7.24 -4.55 -5.32
C LEU A 49 6.34 -4.05 -6.46
N THR A 50 6.42 -2.76 -6.78
CA THR A 50 5.71 -2.13 -7.91
C THR A 50 6.09 -2.80 -9.24
N PHE A 51 7.39 -2.96 -9.49
CA PHE A 51 7.89 -3.66 -10.69
C PHE A 51 7.49 -5.14 -10.68
N ALA A 52 7.56 -5.81 -9.53
CA ALA A 52 7.17 -7.21 -9.40
C ALA A 52 5.68 -7.41 -9.72
N ALA A 53 4.79 -6.58 -9.17
CA ALA A 53 3.36 -6.61 -9.49
C ALA A 53 3.11 -6.39 -10.97
N HIS A 54 3.71 -5.35 -11.56
CA HIS A 54 3.58 -5.04 -12.98
C HIS A 54 4.01 -6.22 -13.86
N GLN A 55 5.20 -6.78 -13.63
CA GLN A 55 5.73 -7.87 -14.44
C GLN A 55 4.93 -9.16 -14.27
N TYR A 56 4.55 -9.50 -13.04
CA TYR A 56 3.78 -10.70 -12.78
C TYR A 56 2.39 -10.64 -13.43
N LEU A 57 1.66 -9.55 -13.23
CA LEU A 57 0.32 -9.40 -13.80
C LEU A 57 0.34 -9.45 -15.33
N ARG A 58 1.34 -8.85 -15.97
CA ARG A 58 1.54 -8.97 -17.41
C ARG A 58 1.90 -10.38 -17.84
N SER A 59 2.71 -11.11 -17.09
CA SER A 59 3.10 -12.49 -17.40
C SER A 59 1.91 -13.46 -17.43
N ILE A 60 0.88 -13.18 -16.63
CA ILE A 60 -0.38 -13.95 -16.65
C ILE A 60 -1.42 -13.39 -17.63
N GLY A 61 -1.00 -12.48 -18.54
CA GLY A 61 -1.85 -11.95 -19.62
C GLY A 61 -2.76 -10.81 -19.21
N MET A 62 -2.58 -10.21 -18.03
CA MET A 62 -3.39 -9.08 -17.57
C MET A 62 -2.86 -7.75 -18.13
N SER A 63 -3.74 -6.97 -18.75
CA SER A 63 -3.41 -5.61 -19.16
C SER A 63 -3.40 -4.70 -17.93
N VAL A 64 -2.28 -4.03 -17.64
CA VAL A 64 -2.08 -3.25 -16.44
C VAL A 64 -1.34 -1.95 -16.73
N HIS A 65 -1.73 -0.88 -16.05
CA HIS A 65 -1.02 0.40 -15.98
C HIS A 65 -0.72 0.74 -14.54
N VAL A 66 0.56 0.97 -14.22
CA VAL A 66 1.02 1.22 -12.85
C VAL A 66 1.63 2.61 -12.74
N THR A 67 1.24 3.35 -11.70
CA THR A 67 1.86 4.62 -11.34
C THR A 67 2.45 4.52 -9.94
N GLY A 68 3.75 4.73 -9.81
CA GLY A 68 4.43 4.83 -8.51
C GLY A 68 4.58 6.29 -8.09
N ILE A 69 4.25 6.59 -6.84
CA ILE A 69 4.39 7.92 -6.23
C ILE A 69 5.40 7.85 -5.12
N ASP A 70 6.36 8.75 -5.11
CA ASP A 70 7.31 8.94 -4.01
C ASP A 70 7.70 10.41 -3.95
N VAL A 71 7.87 10.97 -2.75
CA VAL A 71 8.24 12.38 -2.58
C VAL A 71 9.64 12.70 -3.12
N ARG A 72 10.52 11.70 -3.23
CA ARG A 72 11.93 11.88 -3.60
C ARG A 72 12.15 11.88 -5.12
N PRO A 73 12.61 12.99 -5.72
CA PRO A 73 12.93 13.04 -7.16
C PRO A 73 13.92 11.96 -7.60
N ALA A 74 14.94 11.67 -6.77
CA ALA A 74 15.92 10.63 -7.07
C ALA A 74 15.30 9.23 -7.20
N SER A 75 14.25 8.90 -6.41
CA SER A 75 13.51 7.65 -6.55
C SER A 75 12.76 7.59 -7.87
N ARG A 76 12.04 8.68 -8.22
CA ARG A 76 11.35 8.82 -9.51
C ARG A 76 12.30 8.62 -10.69
N ASP A 77 13.43 9.36 -10.72
CA ASP A 77 14.36 9.33 -11.85
C ASP A 77 14.97 7.96 -12.05
N ARG A 78 15.43 7.34 -10.95
CA ARG A 78 15.96 5.97 -10.96
C ARG A 78 14.93 4.96 -11.47
N ASN A 79 13.70 5.03 -10.96
CA ASN A 79 12.66 4.07 -11.32
C ASN A 79 12.22 4.25 -12.78
N ASN A 80 12.10 5.49 -13.28
CA ASN A 80 11.82 5.75 -14.69
C ASN A 80 12.98 5.31 -15.61
N GLU A 81 14.25 5.46 -15.19
CA GLU A 81 15.38 4.92 -15.93
C GLU A 81 15.32 3.38 -16.03
N ILE A 82 14.96 2.70 -14.93
CA ILE A 82 14.77 1.24 -14.95
C ILE A 82 13.63 0.86 -15.89
N ALA A 83 12.50 1.56 -15.84
CA ALA A 83 11.36 1.32 -16.74
C ALA A 83 11.75 1.50 -18.22
N ALA A 84 12.55 2.51 -18.51
CA ALA A 84 13.07 2.76 -19.87
C ALA A 84 14.01 1.64 -20.34
N LYS A 85 14.93 1.20 -19.48
CA LYS A 85 15.83 0.06 -19.78
C LYS A 85 15.08 -1.24 -20.04
N LEU A 86 13.92 -1.43 -19.39
CA LEU A 86 13.06 -2.61 -19.58
C LEU A 86 12.07 -2.45 -20.75
N GLY A 87 11.99 -1.28 -21.38
CA GLY A 87 11.06 -1.02 -22.49
C GLY A 87 9.58 -1.07 -22.07
N ILE A 88 9.24 -0.63 -20.86
CA ILE A 88 7.89 -0.74 -20.27
C ILE A 88 7.29 0.62 -19.87
N THR A 89 7.85 1.72 -20.35
CA THR A 89 7.42 3.08 -19.99
C THR A 89 5.96 3.38 -20.38
N ASP A 90 5.40 2.65 -21.34
CA ASP A 90 4.00 2.80 -21.74
C ASP A 90 3.01 2.27 -20.70
N THR A 91 3.47 1.44 -19.77
CA THR A 91 2.61 0.71 -18.83
C THR A 91 3.01 0.89 -17.37
N ILE A 92 4.13 1.57 -17.10
CA ILE A 92 4.56 1.94 -15.76
C ILE A 92 5.23 3.31 -15.77
N THR A 93 4.86 4.17 -14.84
CA THR A 93 5.42 5.53 -14.69
C THR A 93 5.63 5.86 -13.23
N PHE A 94 6.59 6.75 -12.96
CA PHE A 94 6.87 7.21 -11.59
C PHE A 94 6.86 8.72 -11.51
N LYS A 95 6.25 9.26 -10.44
CA LYS A 95 6.13 10.69 -10.17
C LYS A 95 6.76 11.04 -8.83
N ALA A 96 7.35 12.23 -8.74
CA ALA A 96 7.85 12.78 -7.48
C ALA A 96 6.82 13.77 -6.93
N GLU A 97 5.93 13.28 -6.10
CA GLU A 97 4.80 14.01 -5.53
C GLU A 97 4.56 13.56 -4.09
N GLU A 98 4.00 14.44 -3.27
CA GLU A 98 3.48 14.07 -1.96
C GLU A 98 2.16 13.30 -2.13
N ILE A 99 1.92 12.30 -1.27
CA ILE A 99 0.71 11.46 -1.35
C ILE A 99 -0.56 12.31 -1.19
N ALA A 100 -0.58 13.21 -0.20
CA ALA A 100 -1.74 14.03 0.10
C ALA A 100 -2.17 14.97 -1.04
N SER A 101 -1.22 15.37 -1.91
CA SER A 101 -1.45 16.33 -3.00
C SER A 101 -1.20 15.75 -4.39
N THR A 102 -1.02 14.44 -4.52
CA THR A 102 -0.69 13.81 -5.80
C THR A 102 -1.76 14.03 -6.86
N THR A 103 -1.29 14.32 -8.07
CA THR A 103 -2.11 14.43 -9.28
C THR A 103 -2.33 13.10 -9.99
N ALA A 104 -1.97 11.99 -9.35
CA ALA A 104 -2.22 10.66 -9.89
C ALA A 104 -3.71 10.44 -10.15
N ASN A 105 -4.03 9.81 -11.28
CA ASN A 105 -5.41 9.47 -11.61
C ASN A 105 -5.97 8.46 -10.59
N ARG A 106 -7.30 8.43 -10.46
CA ARG A 106 -8.00 7.38 -9.72
C ARG A 106 -7.56 6.01 -10.20
N SER A 107 -7.47 5.06 -9.28
CA SER A 107 -7.02 3.69 -9.57
C SER A 107 -8.04 2.66 -9.13
N ASP A 108 -7.99 1.48 -9.76
CA ASP A 108 -8.75 0.31 -9.31
C ASP A 108 -8.13 -0.27 -8.03
N VAL A 109 -6.79 -0.25 -7.96
CA VAL A 109 -6.00 -0.79 -6.85
C VAL A 109 -5.06 0.27 -6.31
N ALA A 110 -5.07 0.49 -5.02
CA ALA A 110 -4.10 1.32 -4.30
C ALA A 110 -3.18 0.44 -3.44
N ILE A 111 -1.89 0.68 -3.52
CA ILE A 111 -0.86 0.01 -2.75
C ILE A 111 -0.13 1.06 -1.92
N ALA A 112 0.13 0.78 -0.64
CA ALA A 112 0.98 1.59 0.22
C ALA A 112 1.72 0.68 1.21
N LEU A 113 2.88 0.17 0.80
CA LEU A 113 3.67 -0.79 1.58
C LEU A 113 4.85 -0.12 2.30
N HIS A 114 5.18 1.12 1.96
CA HIS A 114 6.29 1.88 2.52
C HIS A 114 5.93 3.33 2.85
N ALA A 115 4.64 3.64 2.95
CA ALA A 115 4.17 4.92 3.46
C ALA A 115 4.19 4.86 4.99
N CYS A 116 5.14 5.55 5.62
CA CYS A 116 5.32 5.50 7.07
C CYS A 116 4.41 6.47 7.81
N ASP A 117 3.96 6.08 9.01
CA ASP A 117 3.19 6.89 9.96
C ASP A 117 1.94 7.51 9.30
N THR A 118 1.76 8.82 9.39
CA THR A 118 0.60 9.54 8.83
C THR A 118 0.53 9.52 7.30
N ALA A 119 1.64 9.26 6.58
CA ALA A 119 1.60 9.06 5.14
C ALA A 119 0.77 7.83 4.72
N THR A 120 0.62 6.84 5.61
CA THR A 120 -0.33 5.74 5.42
C THR A 120 -1.78 6.25 5.43
N ASP A 121 -2.10 7.19 6.30
CA ASP A 121 -3.44 7.77 6.40
C ASP A 121 -3.77 8.62 5.17
N ASP A 122 -2.78 9.37 4.66
CA ASP A 122 -2.89 10.09 3.39
C ASP A 122 -3.14 9.13 2.22
N ALA A 123 -2.45 7.99 2.19
CA ALA A 123 -2.64 6.96 1.17
C ALA A 123 -4.05 6.33 1.23
N ILE A 124 -4.53 6.03 2.42
CA ILE A 124 -5.90 5.53 2.64
C ILE A 124 -6.92 6.59 2.19
N ALA A 125 -6.76 7.83 2.61
CA ALA A 125 -7.65 8.93 2.25
C ALA A 125 -7.68 9.16 0.73
N TRP A 126 -6.52 9.15 0.07
CA TRP A 126 -6.42 9.27 -1.37
C TRP A 126 -7.17 8.12 -2.09
N ALA A 127 -6.93 6.88 -1.65
CA ALA A 127 -7.54 5.69 -2.25
C ALA A 127 -9.07 5.68 -2.08
N VAL A 128 -9.57 5.97 -0.88
CA VAL A 128 -11.00 6.03 -0.55
C VAL A 128 -11.69 7.14 -1.37
N ASN A 129 -11.15 8.35 -1.34
CA ASN A 129 -11.69 9.49 -2.08
C ASN A 129 -11.62 9.28 -3.61
N GLY A 130 -10.61 8.55 -4.08
CA GLY A 130 -10.46 8.12 -5.47
C GLY A 130 -11.40 7.01 -5.89
N GLY A 131 -12.03 6.30 -4.93
CA GLY A 131 -12.93 5.17 -5.18
C GLY A 131 -12.21 3.89 -5.59
N ALA A 132 -10.95 3.71 -5.14
CA ALA A 132 -10.20 2.47 -5.33
C ALA A 132 -11.03 1.28 -4.81
N LYS A 133 -10.99 0.16 -5.51
CA LYS A 133 -11.78 -1.02 -5.17
C LYS A 133 -11.02 -2.00 -4.28
N LEU A 134 -9.70 -1.97 -4.36
CA LEU A 134 -8.81 -2.81 -3.57
C LEU A 134 -7.68 -1.95 -3.00
N LEU A 135 -7.42 -2.10 -1.70
CA LEU A 135 -6.32 -1.47 -0.99
C LEU A 135 -5.42 -2.55 -0.37
N LEU A 136 -4.12 -2.45 -0.60
CA LEU A 136 -3.09 -3.22 0.09
C LEU A 136 -2.20 -2.25 0.85
N ILE A 137 -2.37 -2.22 2.17
CA ILE A 137 -1.70 -1.28 3.07
C ILE A 137 -0.84 -2.07 4.05
N ALA A 138 0.45 -1.78 4.13
CA ALA A 138 1.36 -2.39 5.10
C ALA A 138 2.17 -1.29 5.79
N PRO A 139 1.65 -0.68 6.85
CA PRO A 139 2.35 0.34 7.61
C PRO A 139 3.55 -0.27 8.35
N CYS A 140 4.66 0.46 8.39
CA CYS A 140 5.89 0.00 9.04
C CYS A 140 6.21 0.75 10.34
N CYS A 141 5.49 1.82 10.66
CA CYS A 141 5.64 2.61 11.89
C CYS A 141 4.35 3.39 12.21
N HIS A 142 4.12 3.66 13.50
CA HIS A 142 2.85 4.19 14.01
C HIS A 142 3.12 5.20 15.14
N HIS A 143 3.97 6.19 14.87
CA HIS A 143 4.47 7.09 15.91
C HIS A 143 3.45 8.16 16.32
N ASP A 144 2.50 8.53 15.46
CA ASP A 144 1.58 9.62 15.73
C ASP A 144 0.64 9.32 16.93
N ILE A 145 -0.07 8.20 16.89
CA ILE A 145 -0.93 7.77 18.02
C ILE A 145 -0.10 7.54 19.27
N GLN A 146 1.08 6.94 19.15
CA GLN A 146 1.97 6.71 20.28
C GLN A 146 2.36 8.00 21.01
N LYS A 147 2.63 9.09 20.27
CA LYS A 147 2.90 10.42 20.86
C LYS A 147 1.71 10.98 21.60
N GLN A 148 0.50 10.78 21.07
CA GLN A 148 -0.75 11.26 21.68
C GLN A 148 -1.14 10.49 22.94
N MET A 149 -0.57 9.31 23.19
CA MET A 149 -0.84 8.46 24.36
C MET A 149 -0.07 8.89 25.62
N GLU A 150 0.17 10.19 25.83
CA GLU A 150 0.92 10.67 27.01
C GLU A 150 0.16 10.43 28.33
N GLN A 151 -1.16 10.57 28.33
CA GLN A 151 -2.03 10.32 29.47
C GLN A 151 -3.10 9.31 29.09
N SER A 152 -2.83 8.05 29.37
CA SER A 152 -3.79 6.98 29.09
C SER A 152 -4.78 6.84 30.26
N PRO A 153 -6.10 6.78 30.00
CA PRO A 153 -7.08 6.54 31.05
C PRO A 153 -6.93 5.14 31.64
N GLU A 154 -7.41 4.97 32.88
CA GLU A 154 -7.48 3.61 33.46
C GLU A 154 -8.49 2.73 32.68
N PRO A 155 -8.16 1.45 32.49
CA PRO A 155 -7.05 0.67 33.10
C PRO A 155 -5.75 0.65 32.28
N TRP A 156 -5.64 1.44 31.21
CA TRP A 156 -4.53 1.37 30.25
C TRP A 156 -3.19 1.89 30.78
N GLY A 157 -3.22 2.68 31.86
CA GLY A 157 -2.01 3.20 32.50
C GLY A 157 -1.05 2.10 32.93
N ALA A 158 -1.54 0.92 33.31
CA ALA A 158 -0.70 -0.24 33.65
C ALA A 158 0.16 -0.72 32.45
N ILE A 159 -0.30 -0.54 31.22
CA ILE A 159 0.41 -0.90 30.00
C ILE A 159 1.29 0.26 29.53
N THR A 160 0.74 1.44 29.42
CA THR A 160 1.39 2.59 28.77
C THR A 160 2.53 3.23 29.57
N LYS A 161 2.66 2.89 30.87
CA LYS A 161 3.82 3.30 31.68
C LYS A 161 5.16 2.67 31.21
N PHE A 162 5.12 1.59 30.45
CA PHE A 162 6.30 0.95 29.89
C PHE A 162 6.45 1.29 28.42
N GLY A 163 7.57 1.93 28.02
CA GLY A 163 7.79 2.43 26.65
C GLY A 163 7.54 1.40 25.56
N VAL A 164 8.10 0.19 25.70
CA VAL A 164 7.91 -0.91 24.73
C VAL A 164 6.44 -1.35 24.62
N MET A 165 5.70 -1.37 25.73
CA MET A 165 4.28 -1.75 25.72
C MET A 165 3.42 -0.64 25.16
N LYS A 166 3.77 0.62 25.47
CA LYS A 166 3.12 1.80 24.90
C LYS A 166 3.25 1.83 23.37
N GLU A 167 4.45 1.55 22.85
CA GLU A 167 4.73 1.45 21.41
C GLU A 167 3.85 0.39 20.75
N ARG A 168 3.88 -0.84 21.23
CA ARG A 168 3.05 -1.93 20.70
C ARG A 168 1.55 -1.65 20.78
N MET A 169 1.11 -1.01 21.85
CA MET A 169 -0.29 -0.59 21.97
C MET A 169 -0.65 0.49 20.96
N GLY A 170 0.26 1.43 20.70
CA GLY A 170 0.10 2.44 19.65
C GLY A 170 -0.04 1.84 18.27
N ASP A 171 0.78 0.84 17.94
CA ASP A 171 0.71 0.09 16.68
C ASP A 171 -0.66 -0.59 16.52
N LEU A 172 -1.08 -1.36 17.52
CA LEU A 172 -2.37 -2.07 17.51
C LEU A 172 -3.55 -1.12 17.39
N LEU A 173 -3.55 -0.02 18.14
CA LEU A 173 -4.62 0.98 18.11
C LEU A 173 -4.69 1.65 16.74
N THR A 174 -3.55 2.04 16.17
CA THR A 174 -3.51 2.71 14.86
C THR A 174 -4.09 1.80 13.78
N ASP A 175 -3.67 0.56 13.71
CA ASP A 175 -4.16 -0.38 12.70
C ASP A 175 -5.63 -0.75 12.92
N ALA A 176 -6.05 -0.90 14.17
CA ALA A 176 -7.45 -1.14 14.49
C ALA A 176 -8.35 0.05 14.09
N LEU A 177 -7.91 1.28 14.32
CA LEU A 177 -8.63 2.49 13.92
C LEU A 177 -8.71 2.61 12.39
N ARG A 178 -7.61 2.42 11.67
CA ARG A 178 -7.58 2.39 10.20
C ARG A 178 -8.53 1.36 9.63
N ALA A 179 -8.49 0.14 10.17
CA ALA A 179 -9.39 -0.93 9.77
C ALA A 179 -10.87 -0.58 10.02
N GLN A 180 -11.17 0.03 11.16
CA GLN A 180 -12.53 0.42 11.50
C GLN A 180 -13.05 1.57 10.63
N ILE A 181 -12.21 2.57 10.34
CA ILE A 181 -12.54 3.67 9.43
C ILE A 181 -12.85 3.11 8.03
N LEU A 182 -12.02 2.23 7.51
CA LEU A 182 -12.25 1.58 6.21
C LEU A 182 -13.56 0.79 6.17
N ARG A 183 -13.93 0.09 7.26
CA ARG A 183 -15.24 -0.60 7.36
C ARG A 183 -16.40 0.37 7.35
N ILE A 184 -16.30 1.49 8.06
CA ILE A 184 -17.34 2.54 8.11
C ILE A 184 -17.59 3.13 6.72
N VAL A 185 -16.55 3.31 5.91
CA VAL A 185 -16.68 3.83 4.54
C VAL A 185 -16.96 2.73 3.50
N GLY A 186 -17.25 1.50 3.95
CA GLY A 186 -17.82 0.44 3.12
C GLY A 186 -16.83 -0.61 2.57
N TYR A 187 -15.58 -0.62 3.03
CA TYR A 187 -14.63 -1.68 2.65
C TYR A 187 -14.79 -2.92 3.53
N ARG A 188 -14.65 -4.09 2.93
CA ARG A 188 -14.33 -5.31 3.67
C ARG A 188 -12.84 -5.26 4.04
N VAL A 189 -12.52 -5.41 5.31
CA VAL A 189 -11.15 -5.29 5.82
C VAL A 189 -10.71 -6.57 6.49
N GLU A 190 -9.52 -7.03 6.12
CA GLU A 190 -8.81 -8.14 6.76
C GLU A 190 -7.44 -7.60 7.24
N ILE A 191 -7.09 -7.90 8.49
CA ILE A 191 -5.75 -7.64 9.04
C ILE A 191 -5.02 -8.97 9.01
N ILE A 192 -3.88 -9.01 8.34
CA ILE A 192 -3.10 -10.22 8.13
C ILE A 192 -1.63 -9.94 8.44
N GLU A 193 -0.90 -10.96 8.86
CA GLU A 193 0.56 -10.89 8.97
C GLU A 193 1.17 -11.02 7.56
N PHE A 194 1.89 -9.97 7.14
CA PHE A 194 2.43 -9.90 5.78
C PHE A 194 3.75 -10.69 5.63
N ILE A 195 4.62 -10.60 6.64
CA ILE A 195 5.86 -11.38 6.74
C ILE A 195 5.98 -11.81 8.19
N GLY A 196 6.03 -13.11 8.43
CA GLY A 196 6.26 -13.63 9.77
C GLY A 196 7.55 -13.04 10.32
N GLY A 197 7.44 -12.25 11.40
CA GLY A 197 8.59 -11.65 12.04
C GLY A 197 9.48 -12.75 12.59
N GLU A 198 10.73 -12.79 12.18
CA GLU A 198 11.76 -13.39 12.99
C GLU A 198 11.93 -12.49 14.23
N HIS A 199 11.24 -12.83 15.32
CA HIS A 199 11.43 -12.24 16.65
C HIS A 199 12.52 -12.98 17.38
#